data_605c8b8226ef8dbdaae3fd898081da7d
#
_entry.id   605c8b8226ef8dbdaae3fd898081da7d
#
_cell.length_a   1.000
_cell.length_b   1.000
_cell.length_c   1.000
_cell.angle_alpha   90.00
_cell.angle_beta   90.00
_cell.angle_gamma   90.00
#
_symmetry.space_group_name_H-M   'P 1'
#
loop_
_entity.id
_entity.type
_entity.pdbx_description
1 polymer ?
#
loop_
_entity_poly.entity_id
_entity_poly.type
_entity_poly.pdbx_seq_one_letter_code
_entity_poly.pdbx_strand_id
1 'polypeptide(L)'
;MVKAKYLLALAESGTVTAAAERLGITQPALSRQLRRFEEELDLELFARAGSTLVLTDAARALLPTCRRLLAEAARAGRAVEVLRAGTAPALRVAATPTTISTLLAPFIEEAGSAIPLLTSIPTSHYEVFDALEGAADMVIAPIPPGREVASLPLGSVPVRAWVPPTHPLAVERGGSTTVEAERLLQERLALPSRSSVSRGVIDSFIGSAGLSLGPHVECDDTATLCALARAGRAVALMTELQPGRLVGFDIVAGGESIGGVPLVAAWRPGHFAGEEIAQIAGRFRSFIEGSLR
;
A
#
# COMPACT_ATOMS: atom_id res chain seq x y z
N MET A 1 21.65 -3.94 -19.36
CA MET A 1 20.73 -2.91 -18.86
C MET A 1 19.80 -2.34 -19.94
N VAL A 2 20.30 -1.77 -21.03
CA VAL A 2 19.45 -1.14 -22.07
C VAL A 2 18.40 -2.11 -22.64
N LYS A 3 18.78 -3.35 -22.92
CA LYS A 3 17.88 -4.38 -23.47
C LYS A 3 16.76 -4.78 -22.51
N ALA A 4 17.03 -4.84 -21.22
CA ALA A 4 16.01 -5.04 -20.20
C ALA A 4 14.95 -3.92 -20.21
N LYS A 5 15.38 -2.64 -20.42
CA LYS A 5 14.47 -1.52 -20.60
C LYS A 5 13.57 -1.69 -21.82
N TYR A 6 14.12 -2.18 -22.92
CA TYR A 6 13.37 -2.40 -24.16
C TYR A 6 12.30 -3.50 -24.00
N LEU A 7 12.67 -4.62 -23.36
CA LEU A 7 11.74 -5.70 -23.08
C LEU A 7 10.58 -5.22 -22.20
N LEU A 8 10.89 -4.50 -21.13
CA LEU A 8 9.86 -3.97 -20.22
C LEU A 8 8.97 -2.92 -20.89
N ALA A 9 9.55 -1.99 -21.65
CA ALA A 9 8.77 -0.98 -22.36
C ALA A 9 7.77 -1.63 -23.33
N LEU A 10 8.19 -2.69 -24.04
CA LEU A 10 7.28 -3.42 -24.93
C LEU A 10 6.19 -4.19 -24.16
N ALA A 11 6.56 -4.84 -23.06
CA ALA A 11 5.61 -5.54 -22.21
C ALA A 11 4.49 -4.63 -21.65
N GLU A 12 4.84 -3.40 -21.32
CA GLU A 12 3.91 -2.40 -20.76
C GLU A 12 3.11 -1.64 -21.81
N SER A 13 3.69 -1.44 -23.01
CA SER A 13 3.04 -0.67 -24.09
C SER A 13 2.20 -1.52 -25.04
N GLY A 14 2.38 -2.84 -25.04
CA GLY A 14 1.66 -3.78 -25.90
C GLY A 14 2.01 -3.72 -27.40
N THR A 15 2.66 -2.65 -27.87
CA THR A 15 3.09 -2.49 -29.26
C THR A 15 4.49 -1.91 -29.37
N VAL A 16 5.21 -2.30 -30.45
CA VAL A 16 6.58 -1.80 -30.69
C VAL A 16 6.59 -0.29 -30.94
N THR A 17 5.57 0.24 -31.60
CA THR A 17 5.46 1.67 -31.87
C THR A 17 5.32 2.48 -30.58
N ALA A 18 4.36 2.13 -29.72
CA ALA A 18 4.16 2.80 -28.44
C ALA A 18 5.37 2.63 -27.49
N ALA A 19 6.02 1.46 -27.51
CA ALA A 19 7.26 1.25 -26.76
C ALA A 19 8.41 2.14 -27.27
N ALA A 20 8.56 2.28 -28.57
CA ALA A 20 9.58 3.12 -29.18
C ALA A 20 9.38 4.62 -28.85
N GLU A 21 8.13 5.10 -28.94
CA GLU A 21 7.75 6.46 -28.54
C GLU A 21 8.09 6.73 -27.08
N ARG A 22 7.72 5.82 -26.18
CA ARG A 22 8.02 5.91 -24.75
C ARG A 22 9.53 5.93 -24.44
N LEU A 23 10.32 5.23 -25.25
CA LEU A 23 11.78 5.16 -25.13
C LEU A 23 12.51 6.31 -25.83
N GLY A 24 11.80 7.16 -26.57
CA GLY A 24 12.39 8.25 -27.34
C GLY A 24 13.28 7.79 -28.51
N ILE A 25 12.97 6.62 -29.10
CA ILE A 25 13.71 6.05 -30.23
C ILE A 25 12.75 5.70 -31.38
N THR A 26 13.30 5.44 -32.58
CA THR A 26 12.47 5.04 -33.72
C THR A 26 12.07 3.57 -33.62
N GLN A 27 10.88 3.23 -34.11
CA GLN A 27 10.38 1.85 -34.15
C GLN A 27 11.35 0.87 -34.86
N PRO A 28 12.00 1.20 -36.01
CA PRO A 28 12.99 0.32 -36.62
C PRO A 28 14.23 0.11 -35.76
N ALA A 29 14.65 1.13 -34.98
CA ALA A 29 15.76 1.00 -34.06
C ALA A 29 15.43 0.04 -32.90
N LEU A 30 14.25 0.19 -32.29
CA LEU A 30 13.80 -0.72 -31.23
C LEU A 30 13.70 -2.15 -31.76
N SER A 31 13.08 -2.37 -32.93
CA SER A 31 12.94 -3.71 -33.53
C SER A 31 14.29 -4.39 -33.76
N ARG A 32 15.30 -3.65 -34.24
CA ARG A 32 16.67 -4.20 -34.39
C ARG A 32 17.31 -4.58 -33.06
N GLN A 33 17.12 -3.76 -32.01
CA GLN A 33 17.66 -4.03 -30.68
C GLN A 33 17.00 -5.25 -30.03
N LEU A 34 15.69 -5.42 -30.22
CA LEU A 34 14.96 -6.57 -29.72
C LEU A 34 15.43 -7.87 -30.39
N ARG A 35 15.57 -7.89 -31.73
CA ARG A 35 16.11 -9.04 -32.46
C ARG A 35 17.53 -9.41 -32.00
N ARG A 36 18.41 -8.40 -31.88
CA ARG A 36 19.77 -8.63 -31.38
C ARG A 36 19.76 -9.19 -29.94
N PHE A 37 18.76 -8.84 -29.13
CA PHE A 37 18.60 -9.39 -27.79
C PHE A 37 18.21 -10.86 -27.84
N GLU A 38 17.30 -11.27 -28.73
CA GLU A 38 16.94 -12.66 -28.99
C GLU A 38 18.14 -13.48 -29.48
N GLU A 39 18.90 -12.95 -30.46
CA GLU A 39 20.11 -13.58 -30.98
C GLU A 39 21.17 -13.82 -29.90
N GLU A 40 21.41 -12.84 -29.02
CA GLU A 40 22.39 -12.97 -27.94
C GLU A 40 21.98 -13.97 -26.84
N LEU A 41 20.68 -14.16 -26.63
CA LEU A 41 20.16 -15.11 -25.65
C LEU A 41 19.91 -16.49 -26.26
N ASP A 42 19.95 -16.61 -27.57
CA ASP A 42 19.48 -17.78 -28.32
C ASP A 42 18.05 -18.21 -27.90
N LEU A 43 17.18 -17.20 -27.73
CA LEU A 43 15.80 -17.37 -27.31
C LEU A 43 14.86 -16.51 -28.13
N GLU A 44 13.71 -17.04 -28.51
CA GLU A 44 12.60 -16.25 -29.03
C GLU A 44 11.85 -15.60 -27.84
N LEU A 45 11.92 -14.26 -27.77
CA LEU A 45 11.21 -13.48 -26.76
C LEU A 45 9.89 -12.92 -27.28
N PHE A 46 9.73 -12.86 -28.61
CA PHE A 46 8.58 -12.26 -29.27
C PHE A 46 8.06 -13.18 -30.36
N ALA A 47 6.75 -13.36 -30.38
CA ALA A 47 6.04 -14.08 -31.45
C ALA A 47 5.08 -13.14 -32.18
N ARG A 48 4.74 -13.47 -33.43
CA ARG A 48 3.74 -12.75 -34.20
C ARG A 48 2.38 -13.41 -34.03
N ALA A 49 1.40 -12.67 -33.51
CA ALA A 49 -0.01 -13.03 -33.53
C ALA A 49 -0.72 -12.11 -34.55
N GLY A 50 -0.77 -12.54 -35.80
CA GLY A 50 -1.24 -11.70 -36.91
C GLY A 50 -0.30 -10.50 -37.18
N SER A 51 -0.82 -9.28 -37.05
CA SER A 51 -0.03 -8.04 -37.21
C SER A 51 0.61 -7.56 -35.86
N THR A 52 0.30 -8.19 -34.74
CA THR A 52 0.73 -7.78 -33.40
C THR A 52 1.91 -8.62 -32.92
N LEU A 53 2.89 -8.00 -32.31
CA LEU A 53 4.00 -8.66 -31.63
C LEU A 53 3.57 -8.96 -30.18
N VAL A 54 3.63 -10.22 -29.77
CA VAL A 54 3.27 -10.70 -28.44
C VAL A 54 4.49 -11.31 -27.75
N LEU A 55 4.52 -11.22 -26.41
CA LEU A 55 5.56 -11.83 -25.60
C LEU A 55 5.40 -13.35 -25.57
N THR A 56 6.51 -14.09 -25.73
CA THR A 56 6.57 -15.53 -25.48
C THR A 56 6.57 -15.83 -23.98
N ASP A 57 6.44 -17.10 -23.61
CA ASP A 57 6.56 -17.54 -22.22
C ASP A 57 7.98 -17.29 -21.68
N ALA A 58 9.00 -17.45 -22.53
CA ALA A 58 10.39 -17.11 -22.19
C ALA A 58 10.55 -15.62 -21.83
N ALA A 59 9.96 -14.73 -22.64
CA ALA A 59 9.95 -13.31 -22.34
C ALA A 59 9.24 -13.01 -21.01
N ARG A 60 8.05 -13.59 -20.80
CA ARG A 60 7.30 -13.45 -19.55
C ARG A 60 8.09 -13.91 -18.32
N ALA A 61 8.80 -15.01 -18.42
CA ALA A 61 9.68 -15.50 -17.35
C ALA A 61 10.87 -14.59 -17.06
N LEU A 62 11.37 -13.85 -18.06
CA LEU A 62 12.48 -12.90 -17.90
C LEU A 62 12.07 -11.55 -17.31
N LEU A 63 10.80 -11.14 -17.46
CA LEU A 63 10.33 -9.82 -17.01
C LEU A 63 10.62 -9.50 -15.53
N PRO A 64 10.36 -10.42 -14.57
CA PRO A 64 10.68 -10.15 -13.15
C PRO A 64 12.17 -9.87 -12.94
N THR A 65 13.04 -10.66 -13.58
CA THR A 65 14.49 -10.49 -13.48
C THR A 65 14.95 -9.17 -14.11
N CYS A 66 14.38 -8.78 -15.26
CA CYS A 66 14.67 -7.49 -15.89
C CYS A 66 14.22 -6.31 -15.01
N ARG A 67 13.06 -6.42 -14.37
CA ARG A 67 12.58 -5.40 -13.40
C ARG A 67 13.55 -5.25 -12.23
N ARG A 68 13.96 -6.36 -11.62
CA ARG A 68 14.92 -6.35 -10.51
C ARG A 68 16.26 -5.73 -10.92
N LEU A 69 16.82 -6.11 -12.08
CA LEU A 69 18.06 -5.55 -12.59
C LEU A 69 18.00 -4.02 -12.75
N LEU A 70 16.93 -3.50 -13.33
CA LEU A 70 16.78 -2.06 -13.54
C LEU A 70 16.54 -1.33 -12.22
N ALA A 71 15.84 -1.94 -11.29
CA ALA A 71 15.61 -1.42 -9.97
C ALA A 71 16.91 -1.31 -9.15
N GLU A 72 17.77 -2.34 -9.20
CA GLU A 72 19.10 -2.31 -8.57
C GLU A 72 19.99 -1.22 -9.19
N ALA A 73 19.96 -1.07 -10.51
CA ALA A 73 20.73 -0.02 -11.16
C ALA A 73 20.26 1.39 -10.77
N ALA A 74 18.94 1.60 -10.65
CA ALA A 74 18.39 2.84 -10.16
C ALA A 74 18.74 3.10 -8.69
N ARG A 75 18.76 2.04 -7.86
CA ARG A 75 19.19 2.12 -6.46
C ARG A 75 20.65 2.53 -6.34
N ALA A 76 21.54 1.93 -7.14
CA ALA A 76 22.96 2.31 -7.16
C ALA A 76 23.12 3.79 -7.50
N GLY A 77 22.35 4.32 -8.45
CA GLY A 77 22.34 5.76 -8.76
C GLY A 77 21.96 6.62 -7.55
N ARG A 78 20.87 6.27 -6.85
CA ARG A 78 20.44 6.97 -5.64
C ARG A 78 21.46 6.87 -4.49
N ALA A 79 22.08 5.71 -4.32
CA ALA A 79 23.14 5.56 -3.33
C ALA A 79 24.29 6.55 -3.56
N VAL A 80 24.68 6.76 -4.82
CA VAL A 80 25.72 7.77 -5.16
C VAL A 80 25.25 9.18 -4.80
N GLU A 81 23.97 9.52 -5.03
CA GLU A 81 23.42 10.82 -4.65
C GLU A 81 23.45 11.04 -3.14
N VAL A 82 23.07 10.03 -2.36
CA VAL A 82 23.12 10.09 -0.89
C VAL A 82 24.56 10.22 -0.40
N LEU A 83 25.49 9.44 -0.95
CA LEU A 83 26.92 9.55 -0.59
C LEU A 83 27.49 10.94 -0.87
N ARG A 84 27.01 11.63 -1.91
CA ARG A 84 27.42 13.00 -2.23
C ARG A 84 26.79 14.05 -1.34
N ALA A 85 25.52 13.88 -0.98
CA ALA A 85 24.74 14.85 -0.22
C ALA A 85 24.83 14.63 1.31
N GLY A 86 25.26 13.45 1.76
CA GLY A 86 25.26 13.05 3.17
C GLY A 86 23.89 12.64 3.72
N THR A 87 22.81 12.90 2.98
CA THR A 87 21.42 12.54 3.35
C THR A 87 20.64 12.11 2.12
N ALA A 88 19.60 11.33 2.28
CA ALA A 88 18.70 10.96 1.19
C ALA A 88 17.82 12.17 0.80
N PRO A 89 17.87 12.66 -0.43
CA PRO A 89 17.03 13.78 -0.85
C PRO A 89 15.54 13.41 -0.92
N ALA A 90 15.26 12.14 -1.25
CA ALA A 90 13.92 11.59 -1.31
C ALA A 90 13.94 10.08 -1.05
N LEU A 91 12.87 9.58 -0.43
CA LEU A 91 12.63 8.14 -0.20
C LEU A 91 11.26 7.75 -0.74
N ARG A 92 11.17 6.54 -1.28
CA ARG A 92 9.94 5.96 -1.83
C ARG A 92 9.36 4.98 -0.83
N VAL A 93 8.12 5.19 -0.43
CA VAL A 93 7.40 4.38 0.54
C VAL A 93 6.28 3.63 -0.16
N ALA A 94 6.33 2.30 -0.15
CA ALA A 94 5.21 1.50 -0.64
C ALA A 94 4.27 1.15 0.52
N ALA A 95 2.98 1.29 0.30
CA ALA A 95 1.94 0.95 1.26
C ALA A 95 0.60 0.73 0.56
N THR A 96 -0.39 0.21 1.29
CA THR A 96 -1.75 0.12 0.76
C THR A 96 -2.35 1.51 0.57
N PRO A 97 -3.29 1.70 -0.38
CA PRO A 97 -3.98 2.98 -0.57
C PRO A 97 -4.57 3.55 0.71
N THR A 98 -5.18 2.70 1.54
CA THR A 98 -5.70 3.10 2.86
C THR A 98 -4.57 3.66 3.75
N THR A 99 -3.48 2.93 3.93
CA THR A 99 -2.33 3.38 4.74
C THR A 99 -1.75 4.69 4.22
N ILE A 100 -1.68 4.86 2.89
CA ILE A 100 -1.20 6.11 2.29
C ILE A 100 -2.12 7.28 2.67
N SER A 101 -3.42 7.14 2.46
CA SER A 101 -4.37 8.24 2.66
C SER A 101 -4.62 8.57 4.13
N THR A 102 -4.66 7.55 5.01
CA THR A 102 -5.07 7.73 6.41
C THR A 102 -3.91 7.95 7.38
N LEU A 103 -2.70 7.57 7.01
CA LEU A 103 -1.53 7.63 7.90
C LEU A 103 -0.33 8.34 7.27
N LEU A 104 0.11 7.90 6.09
CA LEU A 104 1.35 8.41 5.51
C LEU A 104 1.22 9.88 5.07
N ALA A 105 0.11 10.24 4.41
CA ALA A 105 -0.10 11.62 3.97
C ALA A 105 -0.24 12.60 5.15
N PRO A 106 -1.05 12.34 6.19
CA PRO A 106 -1.08 13.18 7.40
C PRO A 106 0.28 13.24 8.11
N PHE A 107 1.03 12.16 8.18
CA PHE A 107 2.39 12.17 8.74
C PHE A 107 3.33 13.09 7.96
N ILE A 108 3.28 13.06 6.62
CA ILE A 108 4.10 13.95 5.78
C ILE A 108 3.74 15.41 6.04
N GLU A 109 2.45 15.74 6.18
CA GLU A 109 1.97 17.09 6.50
C GLU A 109 2.49 17.57 7.85
N GLU A 110 2.41 16.73 8.89
CA GLU A 110 2.87 17.06 10.24
C GLU A 110 4.40 17.17 10.31
N ALA A 111 5.10 16.22 9.71
CA ALA A 111 6.57 16.18 9.77
C ALA A 111 7.23 17.29 8.94
N GLY A 112 6.60 17.75 7.86
CA GLY A 112 7.08 18.84 7.01
C GLY A 112 8.52 18.66 6.55
N SER A 113 9.35 19.68 6.74
CA SER A 113 10.77 19.67 6.35
C SER A 113 11.70 18.91 7.31
N ALA A 114 11.17 18.34 8.39
CA ALA A 114 11.96 17.58 9.36
C ALA A 114 12.32 16.16 8.91
N ILE A 115 11.80 15.73 7.74
CA ILE A 115 12.08 14.46 7.09
C ILE A 115 12.44 14.70 5.61
N PRO A 116 13.15 13.77 4.94
CA PRO A 116 13.33 13.80 3.50
C PRO A 116 11.99 13.82 2.76
N LEU A 117 12.02 14.21 1.49
CA LEU A 117 10.85 14.09 0.64
C LEU A 117 10.40 12.62 0.57
N LEU A 118 9.18 12.34 1.02
CA LEU A 118 8.60 11.01 0.86
C LEU A 118 7.66 11.00 -0.33
N THR A 119 7.81 9.99 -1.18
CA THR A 119 6.86 9.69 -2.26
C THR A 119 6.21 8.34 -2.02
N SER A 120 4.92 8.23 -2.28
CA SER A 120 4.16 7.01 -2.04
C SER A 120 4.01 6.16 -3.30
N ILE A 121 4.04 4.83 -3.11
CA ILE A 121 3.78 3.82 -4.15
C ILE A 121 2.60 2.99 -3.64
N PRO A 122 1.40 3.12 -4.23
CA PRO A 122 0.28 2.30 -3.86
C PRO A 122 0.50 0.85 -4.30
N THR A 123 0.28 -0.09 -3.38
CA THR A 123 0.42 -1.52 -3.63
C THR A 123 -0.58 -2.32 -2.80
N SER A 124 -0.84 -3.57 -3.18
CA SER A 124 -1.64 -4.47 -2.36
C SER A 124 -0.83 -4.95 -1.14
N HIS A 125 -1.51 -5.35 -0.07
CA HIS A 125 -0.81 -5.92 1.09
C HIS A 125 -0.15 -7.28 0.79
N TYR A 126 -0.56 -7.97 -0.28
CA TYR A 126 0.07 -9.21 -0.74
C TYR A 126 1.43 -8.98 -1.41
N GLU A 127 1.59 -7.83 -2.09
CA GLU A 127 2.76 -7.50 -2.91
C GLU A 127 3.64 -6.42 -2.28
N VAL A 128 3.28 -5.93 -1.08
CA VAL A 128 3.94 -4.77 -0.47
C VAL A 128 5.42 -5.01 -0.23
N PHE A 129 5.83 -6.21 0.16
CA PHE A 129 7.24 -6.53 0.36
C PHE A 129 8.01 -6.72 -0.95
N ASP A 130 7.35 -7.11 -2.04
CA ASP A 130 7.98 -7.22 -3.37
C ASP A 130 8.44 -5.84 -3.86
N ALA A 131 7.81 -4.76 -3.41
CA ALA A 131 8.23 -3.41 -3.72
C ALA A 131 9.66 -3.10 -3.23
N LEU A 132 10.14 -3.76 -2.18
CA LEU A 132 11.52 -3.64 -1.70
C LEU A 132 12.55 -4.19 -2.70
N GLU A 133 12.15 -5.02 -3.65
CA GLU A 133 13.03 -5.53 -4.71
C GLU A 133 13.42 -4.45 -5.73
N GLY A 134 12.98 -3.20 -5.53
CA GLY A 134 13.50 -2.09 -6.30
C GLY A 134 12.56 -0.91 -6.54
N ALA A 135 11.27 -1.07 -6.28
CA ALA A 135 10.33 0.04 -6.42
C ALA A 135 10.39 0.99 -5.21
N ALA A 136 10.53 0.46 -3.99
CA ALA A 136 10.49 1.21 -2.75
C ALA A 136 11.81 1.13 -1.96
N ASP A 137 12.05 2.14 -1.15
CA ASP A 137 13.15 2.20 -0.19
C ASP A 137 12.68 1.70 1.20
N MET A 138 11.40 1.92 1.51
CA MET A 138 10.72 1.42 2.70
C MET A 138 9.30 0.98 2.34
N VAL A 139 8.75 0.04 3.10
CA VAL A 139 7.33 -0.34 3.01
C VAL A 139 6.65 -0.14 4.36
N ILE A 140 5.35 0.17 4.32
CA ILE A 140 4.47 0.13 5.50
C ILE A 140 3.43 -0.95 5.21
N ALA A 141 3.48 -2.03 6.00
CA ALA A 141 2.69 -3.22 5.76
C ALA A 141 1.78 -3.55 6.95
N PRO A 142 0.53 -4.02 6.69
CA PRO A 142 -0.38 -4.49 7.73
C PRO A 142 -0.18 -5.97 8.10
N ILE A 143 0.91 -6.56 7.64
CA ILE A 143 1.28 -7.95 7.86
C ILE A 143 2.74 -8.05 8.31
N PRO A 144 3.12 -9.06 9.10
CA PRO A 144 4.50 -9.21 9.54
C PRO A 144 5.44 -9.49 8.36
N PRO A 145 6.66 -8.94 8.39
CA PRO A 145 7.66 -9.20 7.36
C PRO A 145 8.25 -10.60 7.49
N GLY A 146 8.81 -11.11 6.37
CA GLY A 146 9.70 -12.27 6.40
C GLY A 146 11.02 -11.98 7.13
N ARG A 147 11.84 -13.02 7.32
CA ARG A 147 13.10 -12.93 8.10
C ARG A 147 14.22 -12.15 7.41
N GLU A 148 14.09 -11.83 6.13
CA GLU A 148 15.16 -11.25 5.32
C GLU A 148 15.16 -9.72 5.22
N VAL A 149 14.29 -9.05 5.98
CA VAL A 149 14.18 -7.58 5.98
C VAL A 149 14.43 -6.99 7.36
N ALA A 150 15.02 -5.81 7.41
CA ALA A 150 15.03 -4.99 8.60
C ALA A 150 13.63 -4.41 8.82
N SER A 151 13.15 -4.36 10.06
CA SER A 151 11.82 -3.88 10.34
C SER A 151 11.70 -3.21 11.71
N LEU A 152 10.69 -2.34 11.82
CA LEU A 152 10.28 -1.67 13.05
C LEU A 152 8.77 -1.79 13.21
N PRO A 153 8.24 -2.40 14.27
CA PRO A 153 6.81 -2.36 14.58
C PRO A 153 6.34 -0.93 14.80
N LEU A 154 5.24 -0.56 14.13
CA LEU A 154 4.64 0.78 14.21
C LEU A 154 3.46 0.86 15.19
N GLY A 155 3.03 -0.27 15.74
CA GLY A 155 1.83 -0.37 16.56
C GLY A 155 0.66 -0.97 15.81
N SER A 156 -0.55 -0.71 16.30
CA SER A 156 -1.80 -1.23 15.72
C SER A 156 -2.80 -0.08 15.56
N VAL A 157 -3.44 0.00 14.41
CA VAL A 157 -4.49 0.99 14.15
C VAL A 157 -5.84 0.34 14.43
N PRO A 158 -6.63 0.85 15.39
CA PRO A 158 -7.89 0.23 15.77
C PRO A 158 -8.92 0.31 14.65
N VAL A 159 -9.73 -0.72 14.52
CA VAL A 159 -10.97 -0.66 13.75
C VAL A 159 -12.03 -0.02 14.63
N ARG A 160 -12.69 1.02 14.13
CA ARG A 160 -13.77 1.74 14.83
C ARG A 160 -15.04 1.79 14.01
N ALA A 161 -16.16 1.91 14.70
CA ALA A 161 -17.45 2.23 14.08
C ALA A 161 -17.60 3.77 13.99
N TRP A 162 -17.88 4.27 12.81
CA TRP A 162 -17.95 5.71 12.52
C TRP A 162 -19.34 6.10 12.05
N VAL A 163 -19.89 7.14 12.68
CA VAL A 163 -21.23 7.65 12.41
C VAL A 163 -21.23 9.19 12.37
N PRO A 164 -22.20 9.85 11.70
CA PRO A 164 -22.38 11.28 11.82
C PRO A 164 -22.83 11.66 13.23
N PRO A 165 -22.59 12.89 13.71
CA PRO A 165 -23.03 13.35 15.05
C PRO A 165 -24.54 13.27 15.30
N THR A 166 -25.34 13.25 14.23
CA THR A 166 -26.80 13.15 14.28
C THR A 166 -27.33 11.72 14.37
N HIS A 167 -26.45 10.70 14.27
CA HIS A 167 -26.83 9.31 14.35
C HIS A 167 -27.30 8.93 15.76
N PRO A 168 -28.33 8.05 15.95
CA PRO A 168 -28.77 7.63 17.26
C PRO A 168 -27.66 7.15 18.19
N LEU A 169 -26.71 6.35 17.70
CA LEU A 169 -25.53 5.91 18.46
C LEU A 169 -24.71 7.09 19.02
N ALA A 170 -24.60 8.18 18.27
CA ALA A 170 -23.85 9.36 18.72
C ALA A 170 -24.66 10.24 19.66
N VAL A 171 -25.98 10.35 19.47
CA VAL A 171 -26.89 11.14 20.31
C VAL A 171 -27.08 10.48 21.66
N GLU A 172 -27.31 9.16 21.69
CA GLU A 172 -27.63 8.38 22.86
C GLU A 172 -26.43 7.95 23.69
N ARG A 173 -25.20 8.22 23.20
CA ARG A 173 -23.94 7.68 23.79
C ARG A 173 -23.70 8.05 25.26
N GLY A 174 -24.30 9.13 25.79
CA GLY A 174 -24.16 9.54 27.19
C GLY A 174 -22.69 9.73 27.65
N GLY A 175 -21.78 10.07 26.70
CA GLY A 175 -20.33 10.15 26.97
C GLY A 175 -19.54 8.87 26.68
N SER A 176 -20.19 7.73 26.37
CA SER A 176 -19.50 6.50 25.99
C SER A 176 -18.70 6.65 24.70
N THR A 177 -17.55 6.03 24.65
CA THR A 177 -16.70 5.88 23.46
C THR A 177 -16.76 4.47 22.87
N THR A 178 -17.57 3.59 23.46
CA THR A 178 -17.73 2.18 23.03
C THR A 178 -19.14 1.91 22.52
N VAL A 179 -19.26 0.90 21.67
CA VAL A 179 -20.54 0.34 21.21
C VAL A 179 -20.48 -1.19 21.23
N GLU A 180 -21.53 -1.82 21.78
CA GLU A 180 -21.66 -3.28 21.75
C GLU A 180 -21.88 -3.79 20.33
N ALA A 181 -21.23 -4.88 19.97
CA ALA A 181 -21.29 -5.47 18.65
C ALA A 181 -22.73 -5.86 18.27
N GLU A 182 -23.51 -6.43 19.22
CA GLU A 182 -24.92 -6.80 19.01
C GLU A 182 -25.77 -5.58 18.64
N ARG A 183 -25.53 -4.42 19.26
CA ARG A 183 -26.22 -3.16 18.95
C ARG A 183 -25.78 -2.64 17.58
N LEU A 184 -24.49 -2.73 17.28
CA LEU A 184 -23.93 -2.29 16.00
C LEU A 184 -24.48 -3.11 14.82
N LEU A 185 -24.64 -4.43 15.00
CA LEU A 185 -25.15 -5.34 13.97
C LEU A 185 -26.65 -5.12 13.62
N GLN A 186 -27.37 -4.32 14.39
CA GLN A 186 -28.74 -3.88 14.04
C GLN A 186 -28.76 -2.74 13.04
N GLU A 187 -27.61 -2.09 12.83
CA GLU A 187 -27.45 -0.97 11.90
C GLU A 187 -27.11 -1.47 10.48
N ARG A 188 -27.33 -0.61 9.49
CA ARG A 188 -26.80 -0.85 8.15
C ARG A 188 -25.31 -0.57 8.14
N LEU A 189 -24.49 -1.60 7.93
CA LEU A 189 -23.05 -1.48 7.96
C LEU A 189 -22.46 -1.21 6.56
N ALA A 190 -21.36 -0.45 6.54
CA ALA A 190 -20.45 -0.34 5.41
C ALA A 190 -19.07 -0.81 5.86
N LEU A 191 -18.52 -1.81 5.17
CA LEU A 191 -17.32 -2.54 5.54
C LEU A 191 -16.27 -2.46 4.44
N PRO A 192 -14.97 -2.57 4.77
CA PRO A 192 -13.96 -2.85 3.77
C PRO A 192 -14.26 -4.17 3.04
N SER A 193 -13.80 -4.27 1.79
CA SER A 193 -13.93 -5.52 1.02
C SER A 193 -13.17 -6.67 1.67
N ARG A 194 -13.50 -7.89 1.29
CA ARG A 194 -12.87 -9.12 1.85
C ARG A 194 -11.38 -9.23 1.58
N SER A 195 -10.87 -8.50 0.61
CA SER A 195 -9.44 -8.41 0.33
C SER A 195 -8.67 -7.54 1.34
N SER A 196 -9.35 -6.79 2.21
CA SER A 196 -8.72 -5.91 3.19
C SER A 196 -8.35 -6.66 4.48
N VAL A 197 -7.17 -6.38 5.03
CA VAL A 197 -6.74 -6.91 6.33
C VAL A 197 -7.68 -6.47 7.46
N SER A 198 -8.18 -5.22 7.42
CA SER A 198 -9.13 -4.72 8.41
C SER A 198 -10.46 -5.48 8.38
N ARG A 199 -10.90 -5.97 7.21
CA ARG A 199 -12.07 -6.85 7.11
C ARG A 199 -11.81 -8.18 7.81
N GLY A 200 -10.64 -8.77 7.68
CA GLY A 200 -10.26 -9.99 8.40
C GLY A 200 -10.31 -9.81 9.92
N VAL A 201 -9.91 -8.65 10.43
CA VAL A 201 -10.03 -8.29 11.86
C VAL A 201 -11.50 -8.24 12.29
N ILE A 202 -12.36 -7.59 11.49
CA ILE A 202 -13.80 -7.48 11.76
C ILE A 202 -14.45 -8.87 11.76
N ASP A 203 -14.24 -9.65 10.71
CA ASP A 203 -14.85 -10.98 10.56
C ASP A 203 -14.42 -11.93 11.69
N SER A 204 -13.13 -11.89 12.08
CA SER A 204 -12.60 -12.70 13.18
C SER A 204 -13.22 -12.30 14.53
N PHE A 205 -13.35 -11.02 14.81
CA PHE A 205 -13.92 -10.52 16.06
C PHE A 205 -15.42 -10.89 16.17
N ILE A 206 -16.20 -10.61 15.12
CA ILE A 206 -17.64 -10.95 15.09
C ILE A 206 -17.84 -12.46 15.22
N GLY A 207 -17.00 -13.27 14.54
CA GLY A 207 -17.06 -14.73 14.62
C GLY A 207 -16.68 -15.26 16.01
N SER A 208 -15.65 -14.71 16.67
CA SER A 208 -15.24 -15.11 18.04
C SER A 208 -16.30 -14.77 19.07
N ALA A 209 -17.08 -13.72 18.88
CA ALA A 209 -18.21 -13.36 19.71
C ALA A 209 -19.47 -14.23 19.46
N GLY A 210 -19.41 -15.20 18.53
CA GLY A 210 -20.55 -16.03 18.16
C GLY A 210 -21.62 -15.29 17.37
N LEU A 211 -21.28 -14.11 16.83
CA LEU A 211 -22.18 -13.26 16.06
C LEU A 211 -21.97 -13.47 14.55
N SER A 212 -22.87 -12.93 13.75
CA SER A 212 -22.76 -12.98 12.29
C SER A 212 -23.12 -11.63 11.67
N LEU A 213 -22.37 -11.25 10.63
CA LEU A 213 -22.67 -10.06 9.86
C LEU A 213 -23.95 -10.27 9.03
N GLY A 214 -24.92 -9.36 9.20
CA GLY A 214 -26.08 -9.27 8.33
C GLY A 214 -25.74 -8.66 6.95
N PRO A 215 -26.77 -8.31 6.15
CA PRO A 215 -26.58 -7.59 4.90
C PRO A 215 -25.82 -6.27 5.11
N HIS A 216 -24.75 -6.06 4.35
CA HIS A 216 -23.88 -4.90 4.46
C HIS A 216 -23.43 -4.41 3.09
N VAL A 217 -22.85 -3.20 3.03
CA VAL A 217 -22.23 -2.63 1.84
C VAL A 217 -20.73 -2.86 1.93
N GLU A 218 -20.12 -3.34 0.87
CA GLU A 218 -18.67 -3.47 0.76
C GLU A 218 -18.07 -2.34 -0.08
N CYS A 219 -16.96 -1.79 0.38
CA CYS A 219 -16.21 -0.73 -0.33
C CYS A 219 -14.73 -1.04 -0.31
N ASP A 220 -14.05 -0.79 -1.44
CA ASP A 220 -12.60 -1.01 -1.56
C ASP A 220 -11.77 0.17 -1.05
N ASP A 221 -12.38 1.33 -0.83
CA ASP A 221 -11.68 2.53 -0.40
C ASP A 221 -12.32 3.20 0.82
N THR A 222 -11.47 3.81 1.66
CA THR A 222 -11.87 4.50 2.89
C THR A 222 -12.66 5.77 2.62
N ALA A 223 -12.41 6.46 1.50
CA ALA A 223 -13.11 7.71 1.18
C ALA A 223 -14.61 7.45 0.95
N THR A 224 -14.95 6.37 0.26
CA THR A 224 -16.34 5.93 0.07
C THR A 224 -16.98 5.52 1.40
N LEU A 225 -16.28 4.78 2.26
CA LEU A 225 -16.76 4.43 3.61
C LEU A 225 -17.07 5.70 4.42
N CYS A 226 -16.14 6.67 4.44
CA CYS A 226 -16.35 7.97 5.09
C CYS A 226 -17.55 8.73 4.52
N ALA A 227 -17.73 8.72 3.20
CA ALA A 227 -18.85 9.40 2.54
C ALA A 227 -20.20 8.77 2.91
N LEU A 228 -20.29 7.45 2.95
CA LEU A 228 -21.50 6.74 3.37
C LEU A 228 -21.86 7.04 4.83
N ALA A 229 -20.85 7.06 5.72
CA ALA A 229 -21.06 7.42 7.12
C ALA A 229 -21.50 8.88 7.26
N ARG A 230 -20.80 9.85 6.63
CA ARG A 230 -21.16 11.27 6.67
C ARG A 230 -22.56 11.56 6.15
N ALA A 231 -22.99 10.83 5.13
CA ALA A 231 -24.33 10.91 4.56
C ALA A 231 -25.41 10.21 5.40
N GLY A 232 -25.05 9.57 6.52
CA GLY A 232 -25.97 8.80 7.36
C GLY A 232 -26.59 7.59 6.67
N ARG A 233 -25.91 7.05 5.65
CA ARG A 233 -26.41 5.93 4.84
C ARG A 233 -26.04 4.57 5.42
N ALA A 234 -24.98 4.51 6.21
CA ALA A 234 -24.47 3.33 6.89
C ALA A 234 -23.54 3.71 8.04
N VAL A 235 -23.35 2.83 9.00
CA VAL A 235 -22.27 2.89 9.98
C VAL A 235 -21.02 2.30 9.31
N ALA A 236 -19.94 3.07 9.20
CA ALA A 236 -18.71 2.60 8.57
C ALA A 236 -17.77 1.99 9.61
N LEU A 237 -17.29 0.76 9.35
CA LEU A 237 -16.24 0.13 10.14
C LEU A 237 -14.91 0.25 9.38
N MET A 238 -13.96 1.00 9.94
CA MET A 238 -12.70 1.28 9.25
C MET A 238 -11.60 1.72 10.21
N THR A 239 -10.35 1.69 9.73
CA THR A 239 -9.13 2.08 10.44
C THR A 239 -8.75 3.54 10.21
N GLU A 240 -9.71 4.44 10.06
CA GLU A 240 -9.47 5.87 9.89
C GLU A 240 -9.17 6.55 11.23
N LEU A 241 -8.14 7.40 11.28
CA LEU A 241 -7.78 8.15 12.49
C LEU A 241 -8.40 9.55 12.53
N GLN A 242 -8.61 10.17 11.37
CA GLN A 242 -9.11 11.55 11.28
C GLN A 242 -10.27 11.68 10.27
N PRO A 243 -11.42 11.03 10.52
CA PRO A 243 -12.53 11.01 9.56
C PRO A 243 -13.32 12.33 9.51
N GLY A 244 -12.77 13.41 10.02
CA GLY A 244 -13.38 14.73 10.05
C GLY A 244 -14.48 14.84 11.09
N ARG A 245 -15.73 15.16 10.66
CA ARG A 245 -16.87 15.38 11.58
C ARG A 245 -17.59 14.10 12.04
N LEU A 246 -17.01 12.91 11.81
CA LEU A 246 -17.60 11.66 12.28
C LEU A 246 -17.30 11.44 13.77
N VAL A 247 -18.18 10.71 14.44
CA VAL A 247 -18.01 10.23 15.81
C VAL A 247 -17.61 8.76 15.74
N GLY A 248 -16.52 8.42 16.40
CA GLY A 248 -15.97 7.06 16.45
C GLY A 248 -16.34 6.34 17.74
N PHE A 249 -16.55 5.04 17.62
CA PHE A 249 -16.77 4.13 18.74
C PHE A 249 -15.82 2.95 18.63
N ASP A 250 -15.20 2.60 19.74
CA ASP A 250 -14.53 1.30 19.89
C ASP A 250 -15.60 0.22 19.99
N ILE A 251 -15.42 -0.88 19.26
CA ILE A 251 -16.40 -1.96 19.18
C ILE A 251 -16.05 -3.00 20.24
N VAL A 252 -17.02 -3.38 21.06
CA VAL A 252 -16.82 -4.35 22.14
C VAL A 252 -17.87 -5.48 22.04
N ALA A 253 -17.50 -6.65 22.52
CA ALA A 253 -18.40 -7.80 22.69
C ALA A 253 -17.95 -8.62 23.90
N GLY A 254 -18.85 -8.87 24.84
CA GLY A 254 -18.52 -9.64 26.04
C GLY A 254 -17.40 -9.05 26.90
N GLY A 255 -17.18 -7.73 26.83
CA GLY A 255 -16.08 -7.02 27.52
C GLY A 255 -14.75 -7.00 26.80
N GLU A 256 -14.61 -7.69 25.67
CA GLU A 256 -13.44 -7.63 24.79
C GLU A 256 -13.62 -6.59 23.70
N SER A 257 -12.56 -5.85 23.41
CA SER A 257 -12.56 -4.88 22.30
C SER A 257 -12.08 -5.53 21.01
N ILE A 258 -12.62 -5.05 19.86
CA ILE A 258 -12.11 -5.41 18.55
C ILE A 258 -10.63 -5.03 18.47
N GLY A 259 -9.83 -5.91 17.92
CA GLY A 259 -8.42 -5.63 17.66
C GLY A 259 -8.23 -4.54 16.62
N GLY A 260 -6.97 -4.18 16.40
CA GLY A 260 -6.56 -3.29 15.33
C GLY A 260 -5.76 -4.02 14.25
N VAL A 261 -5.50 -3.32 13.17
CA VAL A 261 -4.59 -3.76 12.12
C VAL A 261 -3.16 -3.46 12.54
N PRO A 262 -2.32 -4.47 12.78
CA PRO A 262 -0.91 -4.24 13.10
C PRO A 262 -0.21 -3.61 11.91
N LEU A 263 0.72 -2.70 12.17
CA LEU A 263 1.54 -2.09 11.14
C LEU A 263 3.02 -2.28 11.43
N VAL A 264 3.79 -2.47 10.39
CA VAL A 264 5.24 -2.57 10.42
C VAL A 264 5.84 -1.73 9.30
N ALA A 265 6.89 -0.96 9.62
CA ALA A 265 7.80 -0.42 8.62
C ALA A 265 8.89 -1.46 8.35
N ALA A 266 9.24 -1.69 7.08
CA ALA A 266 10.31 -2.59 6.73
C ALA A 266 11.13 -2.06 5.56
N TRP A 267 12.43 -2.43 5.52
CA TRP A 267 13.38 -2.05 4.49
C TRP A 267 14.45 -3.13 4.32
N ARG A 268 15.21 -3.05 3.24
CA ARG A 268 16.28 -4.03 3.00
C ARG A 268 17.43 -3.83 3.98
N PRO A 269 17.97 -4.91 4.59
CA PRO A 269 19.21 -4.83 5.35
C PRO A 269 20.33 -4.25 4.48
N GLY A 270 21.16 -3.37 5.06
CA GLY A 270 22.24 -2.71 4.33
C GLY A 270 21.78 -1.66 3.29
N HIS A 271 20.54 -1.17 3.39
CA HIS A 271 20.09 -0.06 2.56
C HIS A 271 20.95 1.18 2.80
N PHE A 272 21.34 1.90 1.74
CA PHE A 272 22.25 3.06 1.82
C PHE A 272 21.73 4.18 2.74
N ALA A 273 20.41 4.31 2.92
CA ALA A 273 19.76 5.23 3.85
C ALA A 273 19.12 4.49 5.03
N GLY A 274 19.65 3.33 5.45
CA GLY A 274 19.00 2.46 6.44
C GLY A 274 18.79 3.11 7.80
N GLU A 275 19.76 3.90 8.28
CA GLU A 275 19.66 4.65 9.55
C GLU A 275 18.57 5.74 9.46
N GLU A 276 18.53 6.47 8.36
CA GLU A 276 17.55 7.51 8.12
C GLU A 276 16.13 6.94 8.00
N ILE A 277 15.97 5.80 7.31
CA ILE A 277 14.72 5.05 7.24
C ILE A 277 14.26 4.61 8.63
N ALA A 278 15.17 4.08 9.46
CA ALA A 278 14.86 3.69 10.83
C ALA A 278 14.39 4.88 11.69
N GLN A 279 15.01 6.05 11.54
CA GLN A 279 14.60 7.29 12.22
C GLN A 279 13.20 7.75 11.77
N ILE A 280 12.92 7.72 10.45
CA ILE A 280 11.60 8.06 9.89
C ILE A 280 10.55 7.08 10.41
N ALA A 281 10.83 5.78 10.40
CA ALA A 281 9.93 4.76 10.94
C ALA A 281 9.65 4.99 12.44
N GLY A 282 10.66 5.38 13.22
CA GLY A 282 10.49 5.75 14.62
C GLY A 282 9.58 6.96 14.83
N ARG A 283 9.76 8.01 14.02
CA ARG A 283 8.88 9.19 14.04
C ARG A 283 7.46 8.83 13.60
N PHE A 284 7.31 8.00 12.58
CA PHE A 284 6.01 7.56 12.11
C PHE A 284 5.27 6.72 13.16
N ARG A 285 5.98 5.88 13.92
CA ARG A 285 5.41 5.19 15.08
C ARG A 285 4.89 6.18 16.11
N SER A 286 5.70 7.19 16.50
CA SER A 286 5.29 8.22 17.45
C SER A 286 4.07 9.01 16.98
N PHE A 287 3.99 9.31 15.69
CA PHE A 287 2.83 9.93 15.07
C PHE A 287 1.56 9.08 15.22
N ILE A 288 1.65 7.77 14.92
CA ILE A 288 0.52 6.84 15.09
C ILE A 288 0.08 6.79 16.56
N GLU A 289 1.02 6.64 17.51
CA GLU A 289 0.74 6.61 18.94
C GLU A 289 0.09 7.92 19.42
N GLY A 290 0.52 9.06 18.89
CA GLY A 290 -0.05 10.40 19.19
C GLY A 290 -1.47 10.56 18.65
N SER A 291 -1.75 10.04 17.47
CA SER A 291 -3.07 10.13 16.82
C SER A 291 -4.12 9.20 17.44
N LEU A 292 -3.70 8.26 18.29
CA LEU A 292 -4.60 7.30 18.97
C LEU A 292 -5.04 7.79 20.35
N ARG A 293 -4.41 8.85 20.89
CA ARG A 293 -4.73 9.47 22.19
C ARG A 293 -5.84 10.51 22.03
#